data_6a199aa661239cd0e8ce2ef8eb886320
#
_entry.id   6a199aa661239cd0e8ce2ef8eb886320
#
_cell.length_a   1.000
_cell.length_b   1.000
_cell.length_c   1.000
_cell.angle_alpha   90.00
_cell.angle_beta   90.00
_cell.angle_gamma   90.00
#
_symmetry.space_group_name_H-M   'P 1'
#
loop_
_entity.id
_entity.type
_entity.pdbx_description
1 polymer ?
#
loop_
_entity_poly.entity_id
_entity_poly.type
_entity_poly.pdbx_seq_one_letter_code
_entity_poly.pdbx_strand_id
1 'polypeptide(L)'
;MQSPSRAFLLILDGWGFGPKHASDAIYQANTPYFDSLMAQYPHSTLVTYGEEVGLPEGQMGNSEVGHLNIGAGRVVWQELARINKAVRERELHANATLLAALDHAKQHNKTVHLIGLVSDGGVHSHINHLKALCDIAVERGCPRTYIQAFTDGRDCDPKSGAGFLADLLQHIENKPVALASVIGRYYAMDRDKRWERVKLAYDLLVNGQGETVTDPVAALQKSYAENVTDEFLKPIRVQSRAGDQAPITTIQPDDVVICFNFRTDRCREITQVLTQLDMAEQGMHTLPLYYVTMTRYDHSFKNIHVLFEKDDVTMTLGEIIEKAGKTQVRIAETEKYPHVTFFFSGGREDAFQGERRLMVPSPKVATYDLQPEMSAYGIRDAILADIEANQPDFICLNFANTDMVGHTGVFSAAM
;
A
#
# COMPACT_ATOMS: atom_id res chain seq x y z
N MET A 1 22.07 -26.27 37.84
CA MET A 1 21.50 -25.04 37.29
C MET A 1 21.51 -25.20 35.77
N GLN A 2 20.36 -25.19 35.11
CA GLN A 2 20.33 -25.14 33.65
C GLN A 2 20.97 -23.80 33.24
N SER A 3 21.94 -23.85 32.31
CA SER A 3 22.46 -22.62 31.69
C SER A 3 21.28 -21.84 31.13
N PRO A 4 21.19 -20.52 31.35
CA PRO A 4 20.12 -19.74 30.78
C PRO A 4 20.13 -19.91 29.26
N SER A 5 19.03 -20.42 28.71
CA SER A 5 18.89 -20.59 27.27
C SER A 5 18.78 -19.21 26.63
N ARG A 6 19.76 -18.82 25.84
CA ARG A 6 19.77 -17.59 25.04
C ARG A 6 19.33 -17.90 23.64
N ALA A 7 18.59 -16.99 23.01
CA ALA A 7 18.22 -17.09 21.61
C ALA A 7 18.96 -16.01 20.81
N PHE A 8 19.49 -16.42 19.67
CA PHE A 8 20.22 -15.55 18.74
C PHE A 8 19.60 -15.67 17.35
N LEU A 9 18.99 -14.59 16.86
CA LEU A 9 18.51 -14.45 15.51
C LEU A 9 19.54 -13.66 14.68
N LEU A 10 20.25 -14.36 13.81
CA LEU A 10 21.22 -13.79 12.90
C LEU A 10 20.62 -13.72 11.51
N ILE A 11 20.42 -12.51 11.00
CA ILE A 11 19.87 -12.24 9.67
C ILE A 11 21.02 -11.89 8.73
N LEU A 12 21.20 -12.71 7.70
CA LEU A 12 22.06 -12.42 6.56
C LEU A 12 21.17 -11.82 5.46
N ASP A 13 21.05 -10.49 5.44
CA ASP A 13 20.14 -9.79 4.53
C ASP A 13 20.55 -10.01 3.07
N GLY A 14 19.56 -10.31 2.20
CA GLY A 14 19.82 -10.64 0.79
C GLY A 14 20.41 -12.02 0.54
N TRP A 15 20.71 -12.82 1.57
CA TRP A 15 21.22 -14.18 1.41
C TRP A 15 20.07 -15.15 1.11
N GLY A 16 20.13 -15.82 -0.06
CA GLY A 16 19.07 -16.74 -0.48
C GLY A 16 19.59 -17.89 -1.34
N PHE A 17 18.72 -18.86 -1.59
CA PHE A 17 19.00 -19.97 -2.50
C PHE A 17 18.56 -19.59 -3.91
N GLY A 18 19.54 -19.42 -4.79
CA GLY A 18 19.33 -19.12 -6.20
C GLY A 18 19.30 -20.37 -7.09
N PRO A 19 19.29 -20.17 -8.41
CA PRO A 19 19.17 -21.26 -9.39
C PRO A 19 20.46 -22.07 -9.59
N LYS A 20 21.50 -21.85 -8.82
CA LYS A 20 22.79 -22.59 -8.85
C LYS A 20 23.48 -22.59 -10.21
N HIS A 21 23.49 -21.46 -10.87
CA HIS A 21 24.21 -21.27 -12.13
C HIS A 21 25.21 -20.10 -12.09
N ALA A 22 25.83 -19.76 -13.20
CA ALA A 22 26.93 -18.79 -13.26
C ALA A 22 26.55 -17.37 -12.76
N SER A 23 25.29 -16.99 -12.71
CA SER A 23 24.84 -15.70 -12.21
C SER A 23 24.47 -15.70 -10.72
N ASP A 24 24.53 -16.84 -10.04
CA ASP A 24 24.26 -16.97 -8.61
C ASP A 24 25.55 -16.74 -7.82
N ALA A 25 25.73 -15.52 -7.32
CA ALA A 25 26.96 -15.12 -6.62
C ALA A 25 27.20 -15.95 -5.35
N ILE A 26 26.15 -16.25 -4.59
CA ILE A 26 26.25 -17.06 -3.36
C ILE A 26 26.71 -18.48 -3.69
N TYR A 27 26.14 -19.07 -4.74
CA TYR A 27 26.54 -20.41 -5.18
C TYR A 27 27.99 -20.46 -5.71
N GLN A 28 28.47 -19.38 -6.34
CA GLN A 28 29.84 -19.29 -6.85
C GLN A 28 30.87 -18.96 -5.75
N ALA A 29 30.41 -18.34 -4.64
CA ALA A 29 31.29 -17.96 -3.56
C ALA A 29 31.79 -19.17 -2.75
N ASN A 30 32.94 -19.01 -2.09
CA ASN A 30 33.46 -19.98 -1.16
C ASN A 30 32.88 -19.77 0.25
N THR A 31 31.90 -20.57 0.63
CA THR A 31 31.12 -20.41 1.89
C THR A 31 31.26 -21.61 2.85
N PRO A 32 32.49 -22.06 3.21
CA PRO A 32 32.71 -23.35 3.88
C PRO A 32 32.04 -23.43 5.25
N TYR A 33 31.91 -22.30 5.96
CA TYR A 33 31.23 -22.28 7.27
C TYR A 33 29.72 -22.42 7.10
N PHE A 34 29.10 -21.67 6.18
CA PHE A 34 27.67 -21.80 5.88
C PHE A 34 27.33 -23.20 5.38
N ASP A 35 28.14 -23.74 4.50
CA ASP A 35 27.96 -25.11 3.99
C ASP A 35 28.03 -26.16 5.11
N SER A 36 28.92 -25.97 6.07
CA SER A 36 28.99 -26.85 7.24
C SER A 36 27.77 -26.75 8.16
N LEU A 37 27.18 -25.54 8.30
CA LEU A 37 25.94 -25.37 9.05
C LEU A 37 24.77 -26.09 8.38
N MET A 38 24.66 -25.96 7.05
CA MET A 38 23.62 -26.63 6.27
C MET A 38 23.76 -28.16 6.31
N ALA A 39 24.97 -28.67 6.41
CA ALA A 39 25.22 -30.12 6.49
C ALA A 39 24.95 -30.69 7.90
N GLN A 40 25.15 -29.92 8.95
CA GLN A 40 25.18 -30.41 10.34
C GLN A 40 23.95 -30.09 11.14
N TYR A 41 23.20 -29.04 10.80
CA TYR A 41 22.07 -28.54 11.58
C TYR A 41 20.75 -28.60 10.84
N PRO A 42 19.63 -28.73 11.54
CA PRO A 42 18.30 -28.66 10.92
C PRO A 42 18.11 -27.33 10.18
N HIS A 43 17.55 -27.38 8.98
CA HIS A 43 17.25 -26.21 8.16
C HIS A 43 15.95 -26.37 7.42
N SER A 44 15.37 -25.25 7.00
CA SER A 44 14.17 -25.15 6.17
C SER A 44 14.30 -23.97 5.21
N THR A 45 13.43 -23.92 4.23
CA THR A 45 13.33 -22.80 3.29
C THR A 45 12.08 -21.99 3.55
N LEU A 46 12.14 -20.67 3.32
CA LEU A 46 11.03 -19.75 3.37
C LEU A 46 10.86 -19.10 2.00
N VAL A 47 9.61 -18.87 1.60
CA VAL A 47 9.31 -18.00 0.47
C VAL A 47 9.44 -16.55 0.94
N THR A 48 10.07 -15.70 0.12
CA THR A 48 10.41 -14.32 0.49
C THR A 48 9.76 -13.27 -0.40
N TYR A 49 8.78 -13.65 -1.23
CA TYR A 49 8.13 -12.76 -2.20
C TYR A 49 6.64 -13.07 -2.33
N GLY A 50 5.91 -12.16 -2.97
CA GLY A 50 4.50 -12.34 -3.28
C GLY A 50 3.60 -12.51 -2.05
N GLU A 51 2.47 -13.16 -2.25
CA GLU A 51 1.41 -13.28 -1.22
C GLU A 51 1.86 -14.06 0.02
N GLU A 52 2.81 -14.98 -0.10
CA GLU A 52 3.36 -15.74 1.03
C GLU A 52 4.00 -14.84 2.11
N VAL A 53 4.36 -13.62 1.75
CA VAL A 53 4.90 -12.61 2.67
C VAL A 53 4.02 -11.37 2.79
N GLY A 54 2.80 -11.41 2.26
CA GLY A 54 1.85 -10.29 2.34
C GLY A 54 2.05 -9.19 1.30
N LEU A 55 2.82 -9.46 0.24
CA LEU A 55 2.99 -8.60 -0.91
C LEU A 55 2.03 -9.02 -2.05
N PRO A 56 1.75 -8.15 -3.02
CA PRO A 56 1.05 -8.56 -4.23
C PRO A 56 1.71 -9.74 -4.94
N GLU A 57 0.91 -10.56 -5.62
CA GLU A 57 1.41 -11.67 -6.42
C GLU A 57 2.49 -11.21 -7.41
N GLY A 58 3.58 -11.97 -7.51
CA GLY A 58 4.72 -11.67 -8.39
C GLY A 58 5.62 -10.51 -7.94
N GLN A 59 5.29 -9.81 -6.88
CA GLN A 59 6.15 -8.75 -6.36
C GLN A 59 7.33 -9.34 -5.58
N MET A 60 8.53 -8.88 -5.92
CA MET A 60 9.77 -9.24 -5.22
C MET A 60 9.71 -8.80 -3.76
N GLY A 61 10.25 -9.63 -2.86
CA GLY A 61 10.38 -9.30 -1.44
C GLY A 61 11.32 -8.13 -1.18
N ASN A 62 11.26 -7.62 0.03
CA ASN A 62 12.16 -6.56 0.50
C ASN A 62 12.44 -6.74 2.00
N SER A 63 13.51 -6.08 2.47
CA SER A 63 13.95 -6.20 3.88
C SER A 63 12.92 -5.68 4.88
N GLU A 64 12.15 -4.64 4.51
CA GLU A 64 11.14 -4.04 5.38
C GLU A 64 10.05 -5.05 5.75
N VAL A 65 9.45 -5.66 4.73
CA VAL A 65 8.40 -6.69 4.89
C VAL A 65 8.97 -7.94 5.56
N GLY A 66 10.18 -8.38 5.20
CA GLY A 66 10.82 -9.54 5.81
C GLY A 66 11.02 -9.38 7.31
N HIS A 67 11.61 -8.27 7.75
CA HIS A 67 11.83 -7.98 9.18
C HIS A 67 10.52 -7.78 9.93
N LEU A 68 9.53 -7.12 9.30
CA LEU A 68 8.19 -6.96 9.87
C LEU A 68 7.53 -8.32 10.15
N ASN A 69 7.54 -9.22 9.17
CA ASN A 69 6.95 -10.55 9.31
C ASN A 69 7.66 -11.40 10.37
N ILE A 70 9.01 -11.39 10.38
CA ILE A 70 9.80 -12.11 11.38
C ILE A 70 9.47 -11.57 12.79
N GLY A 71 9.48 -10.25 12.95
CA GLY A 71 9.21 -9.61 14.23
C GLY A 71 7.77 -9.78 14.71
N ALA A 72 6.81 -9.81 13.79
CA ALA A 72 5.40 -10.06 14.08
C ALA A 72 5.08 -11.54 14.33
N GLY A 73 5.95 -12.47 13.88
CA GLY A 73 5.70 -13.91 13.94
C GLY A 73 4.53 -14.38 13.06
N ARG A 74 4.15 -13.57 12.08
CA ARG A 74 3.06 -13.81 11.14
C ARG A 74 3.21 -12.96 9.88
N VAL A 75 2.51 -13.34 8.81
CA VAL A 75 2.43 -12.53 7.60
C VAL A 75 1.64 -11.25 7.88
N VAL A 76 2.27 -10.09 7.67
CA VAL A 76 1.64 -8.76 7.75
C VAL A 76 1.35 -8.27 6.34
N TRP A 77 0.08 -8.29 5.97
CA TRP A 77 -0.36 -7.97 4.62
C TRP A 77 -0.19 -6.47 4.30
N GLN A 78 0.42 -6.18 3.16
CA GLN A 78 0.42 -4.83 2.60
C GLN A 78 -0.98 -4.50 2.06
N GLU A 79 -1.37 -3.22 2.07
CA GLU A 79 -2.75 -2.79 1.78
C GLU A 79 -3.30 -3.34 0.45
N LEU A 80 -2.54 -3.25 -0.64
CA LEU A 80 -2.97 -3.78 -1.93
C LEU A 80 -3.23 -5.30 -1.87
N ALA A 81 -2.30 -6.06 -1.32
CA ALA A 81 -2.41 -7.51 -1.22
C ALA A 81 -3.55 -7.93 -0.27
N ARG A 82 -3.73 -7.21 0.84
CA ARG A 82 -4.82 -7.38 1.81
C ARG A 82 -6.18 -7.20 1.14
N ILE A 83 -6.34 -6.12 0.38
CA ILE A 83 -7.61 -5.82 -0.29
C ILE A 83 -7.84 -6.80 -1.44
N ASN A 84 -6.79 -7.14 -2.24
CA ASN A 84 -6.88 -8.16 -3.27
C ASN A 84 -7.38 -9.50 -2.70
N LYS A 85 -6.80 -9.92 -1.56
CA LYS A 85 -7.24 -11.12 -0.84
C LYS A 85 -8.69 -11.02 -0.41
N ALA A 86 -9.09 -9.90 0.21
CA ALA A 86 -10.47 -9.69 0.67
C ALA A 86 -11.49 -9.71 -0.48
N VAL A 87 -11.11 -9.23 -1.67
CA VAL A 87 -11.94 -9.33 -2.89
C VAL A 87 -12.02 -10.77 -3.37
N ARG A 88 -10.89 -11.46 -3.52
CA ARG A 88 -10.81 -12.85 -4.03
C ARG A 88 -11.56 -13.84 -3.13
N GLU A 89 -11.39 -13.71 -1.81
CA GLU A 89 -12.01 -14.58 -0.82
C GLU A 89 -13.43 -14.14 -0.40
N ARG A 90 -13.97 -13.09 -1.06
CA ARG A 90 -15.29 -12.51 -0.80
C ARG A 90 -15.46 -11.94 0.62
N GLU A 91 -14.37 -11.66 1.32
CA GLU A 91 -14.40 -11.01 2.65
C GLU A 91 -14.99 -9.59 2.56
N LEU A 92 -14.71 -8.88 1.45
CA LEU A 92 -15.28 -7.54 1.22
C LEU A 92 -16.82 -7.58 1.16
N HIS A 93 -17.43 -8.68 0.70
CA HIS A 93 -18.88 -8.87 0.67
C HIS A 93 -19.49 -9.01 2.08
N ALA A 94 -18.68 -9.34 3.07
CA ALA A 94 -19.07 -9.45 4.48
C ALA A 94 -18.59 -8.25 5.33
N ASN A 95 -17.94 -7.24 4.71
CA ASN A 95 -17.44 -6.09 5.43
C ASN A 95 -18.58 -5.26 6.02
N ALA A 96 -18.66 -5.20 7.36
CA ALA A 96 -19.77 -4.59 8.07
C ALA A 96 -19.96 -3.09 7.73
N THR A 97 -18.86 -2.36 7.55
CA THR A 97 -18.90 -0.92 7.19
C THR A 97 -19.46 -0.73 5.78
N LEU A 98 -19.01 -1.54 4.81
CA LEU A 98 -19.54 -1.49 3.45
C LEU A 98 -21.01 -1.82 3.41
N LEU A 99 -21.41 -2.91 4.06
CA LEU A 99 -22.82 -3.33 4.12
C LEU A 99 -23.70 -2.27 4.76
N ALA A 100 -23.27 -1.65 5.86
CA ALA A 100 -24.01 -0.57 6.50
C ALA A 100 -24.21 0.64 5.57
N ALA A 101 -23.17 1.02 4.80
CA ALA A 101 -23.26 2.11 3.83
C ALA A 101 -24.26 1.80 2.69
N LEU A 102 -24.18 0.60 2.12
CA LEU A 102 -25.09 0.18 1.04
C LEU A 102 -26.54 0.01 1.54
N ASP A 103 -26.74 -0.50 2.75
CA ASP A 103 -28.05 -0.61 3.36
C ASP A 103 -28.64 0.77 3.68
N HIS A 104 -27.80 1.74 4.10
CA HIS A 104 -28.22 3.14 4.25
C HIS A 104 -28.73 3.71 2.92
N ALA A 105 -27.98 3.55 1.83
CA ALA A 105 -28.41 4.00 0.50
C ALA A 105 -29.77 3.40 0.11
N LYS A 106 -29.94 2.10 0.33
CA LYS A 106 -31.17 1.38 0.00
C LYS A 106 -32.36 1.85 0.86
N GLN A 107 -32.18 1.95 2.17
CA GLN A 107 -33.25 2.32 3.11
C GLN A 107 -33.74 3.75 2.90
N HIS A 108 -32.82 4.67 2.55
CA HIS A 108 -33.14 6.09 2.36
C HIS A 108 -33.31 6.48 0.89
N ASN A 109 -33.30 5.51 -0.03
CA ASN A 109 -33.38 5.71 -1.50
C ASN A 109 -32.34 6.74 -2.00
N LYS A 110 -31.10 6.63 -1.48
CA LYS A 110 -29.97 7.51 -1.82
C LYS A 110 -29.07 6.87 -2.89
N THR A 111 -28.30 7.70 -3.52
CA THR A 111 -27.33 7.28 -4.56
C THR A 111 -26.03 6.81 -3.92
N VAL A 112 -25.41 5.80 -4.51
CA VAL A 112 -24.05 5.38 -4.18
C VAL A 112 -23.10 5.93 -5.25
N HIS A 113 -22.08 6.68 -4.82
CA HIS A 113 -21.00 7.17 -5.66
C HIS A 113 -19.70 6.45 -5.34
N LEU A 114 -19.11 5.79 -6.32
CA LEU A 114 -17.79 5.17 -6.23
C LEU A 114 -16.79 6.13 -6.85
N ILE A 115 -15.93 6.76 -6.03
CA ILE A 115 -14.97 7.75 -6.50
C ILE A 115 -13.53 7.24 -6.32
N GLY A 116 -12.66 7.48 -7.29
CA GLY A 116 -11.24 7.09 -7.18
C GLY A 116 -10.55 6.82 -8.50
N LEU A 117 -9.29 6.41 -8.41
CA LEU A 117 -8.39 6.21 -9.53
C LEU A 117 -8.68 4.88 -10.23
N VAL A 118 -8.93 4.93 -11.53
CA VAL A 118 -9.26 3.77 -12.35
C VAL A 118 -8.05 3.34 -13.17
N SER A 119 -7.27 2.43 -12.63
CA SER A 119 -6.13 1.78 -13.29
C SER A 119 -5.77 0.46 -12.60
N ASP A 120 -4.83 -0.28 -13.16
CA ASP A 120 -4.23 -1.48 -12.58
C ASP A 120 -2.85 -1.21 -11.94
N GLY A 121 -2.41 0.05 -11.88
CA GLY A 121 -1.09 0.44 -11.37
C GLY A 121 -0.82 0.03 -9.91
N GLY A 122 -1.86 -0.19 -9.11
CA GLY A 122 -1.73 -0.77 -7.77
C GLY A 122 -1.03 0.11 -6.73
N VAL A 123 -0.79 1.40 -7.03
CA VAL A 123 -0.12 2.34 -6.11
C VAL A 123 -1.13 3.05 -5.20
N HIS A 124 -2.24 3.50 -5.75
CA HIS A 124 -3.27 4.24 -5.00
C HIS A 124 -4.59 3.48 -4.90
N SER A 125 -4.89 2.69 -5.92
CA SER A 125 -6.13 1.92 -6.10
C SER A 125 -5.87 0.75 -7.03
N HIS A 126 -6.88 -0.07 -7.25
CA HIS A 126 -6.85 -1.08 -8.30
C HIS A 126 -8.25 -1.25 -8.90
N ILE A 127 -8.34 -1.35 -10.23
CA ILE A 127 -9.62 -1.45 -10.96
C ILE A 127 -10.48 -2.65 -10.50
N ASN A 128 -9.85 -3.76 -10.09
CA ASN A 128 -10.57 -4.93 -9.58
C ASN A 128 -11.30 -4.65 -8.26
N HIS A 129 -10.79 -3.72 -7.43
CA HIS A 129 -11.49 -3.30 -6.21
C HIS A 129 -12.77 -2.52 -6.57
N LEU A 130 -12.69 -1.62 -7.56
CA LEU A 130 -13.86 -0.91 -8.07
C LEU A 130 -14.89 -1.87 -8.64
N LYS A 131 -14.47 -2.83 -9.48
CA LYS A 131 -15.36 -3.86 -10.04
C LYS A 131 -16.08 -4.66 -8.97
N ALA A 132 -15.34 -5.07 -7.91
CA ALA A 132 -15.92 -5.77 -6.77
C ALA A 132 -16.97 -4.91 -6.02
N LEU A 133 -16.67 -3.62 -5.79
CA LEU A 133 -17.63 -2.70 -5.17
C LEU A 133 -18.89 -2.51 -6.01
N CYS A 134 -18.77 -2.45 -7.36
CA CYS A 134 -19.91 -2.43 -8.27
C CYS A 134 -20.77 -3.69 -8.10
N ASP A 135 -20.15 -4.86 -8.10
CA ASP A 135 -20.85 -6.14 -7.97
C ASP A 135 -21.58 -6.26 -6.63
N ILE A 136 -20.92 -5.87 -5.54
CA ILE A 136 -21.52 -5.88 -4.20
C ILE A 136 -22.72 -4.91 -4.12
N ALA A 137 -22.61 -3.71 -4.70
CA ALA A 137 -23.70 -2.76 -4.72
C ALA A 137 -24.93 -3.31 -5.47
N VAL A 138 -24.69 -4.01 -6.59
CA VAL A 138 -25.76 -4.71 -7.36
C VAL A 138 -26.36 -5.84 -6.55
N GLU A 139 -25.55 -6.71 -5.96
CA GLU A 139 -26.00 -7.84 -5.12
C GLU A 139 -26.85 -7.36 -3.94
N ARG A 140 -26.49 -6.18 -3.36
CA ARG A 140 -27.26 -5.57 -2.26
C ARG A 140 -28.55 -4.87 -2.73
N GLY A 141 -28.74 -4.71 -4.05
CA GLY A 141 -29.91 -4.08 -4.64
C GLY A 141 -29.95 -2.56 -4.38
N CYS A 142 -28.80 -1.90 -4.47
CA CYS A 142 -28.74 -0.44 -4.39
C CYS A 142 -29.50 0.19 -5.55
N PRO A 143 -30.34 1.23 -5.30
CA PRO A 143 -31.25 1.75 -6.32
C PRO A 143 -30.51 2.45 -7.48
N ARG A 144 -29.39 3.09 -7.19
CA ARG A 144 -28.55 3.82 -8.13
C ARG A 144 -27.11 3.79 -7.69
N THR A 145 -26.21 3.35 -8.57
CA THR A 145 -24.77 3.35 -8.32
C THR A 145 -24.04 4.03 -9.47
N TYR A 146 -23.22 5.02 -9.16
CA TYR A 146 -22.49 5.81 -10.15
C TYR A 146 -21.00 5.81 -9.87
N ILE A 147 -20.21 5.70 -10.93
CA ILE A 147 -18.76 5.76 -10.87
C ILE A 147 -18.31 7.16 -11.28
N GLN A 148 -17.51 7.79 -10.45
CA GLN A 148 -16.82 9.05 -10.70
C GLN A 148 -15.33 8.73 -10.86
N ALA A 149 -14.88 8.48 -12.08
CA ALA A 149 -13.58 7.94 -12.38
C ALA A 149 -12.49 9.02 -12.42
N PHE A 150 -11.35 8.75 -11.74
CA PHE A 150 -10.14 9.51 -11.93
C PHE A 150 -9.20 8.72 -12.85
N THR A 151 -8.60 9.37 -13.87
CA THR A 151 -7.65 8.72 -14.80
C THR A 151 -6.21 8.88 -14.30
N ASP A 152 -5.37 7.89 -14.56
CA ASP A 152 -4.03 7.75 -13.98
C ASP A 152 -2.94 8.40 -14.85
N GLY A 153 -2.33 7.67 -15.75
CA GLY A 153 -1.27 8.12 -16.64
C GLY A 153 0.07 8.46 -15.95
N ARG A 154 0.23 8.07 -14.68
CA ARG A 154 1.45 8.29 -13.89
C ARG A 154 2.01 7.01 -13.29
N ASP A 155 1.16 6.17 -12.73
CA ASP A 155 1.52 4.87 -12.15
C ASP A 155 1.31 3.73 -13.17
N CYS A 156 0.82 4.06 -14.36
CA CYS A 156 0.67 3.22 -15.54
C CYS A 156 0.96 4.04 -16.81
N ASP A 157 0.86 3.41 -17.99
CA ASP A 157 1.11 4.10 -19.27
C ASP A 157 0.24 5.36 -19.40
N PRO A 158 0.81 6.50 -19.85
CA PRO A 158 0.13 7.79 -19.90
C PRO A 158 -1.15 7.85 -20.77
N LYS A 159 -1.38 6.85 -21.62
CA LYS A 159 -2.53 6.76 -22.53
C LYS A 159 -3.30 5.45 -22.38
N SER A 160 -3.20 4.79 -21.22
CA SER A 160 -3.89 3.51 -20.92
C SER A 160 -5.33 3.67 -20.42
N GLY A 161 -5.73 4.86 -20.00
CA GLY A 161 -7.03 5.13 -19.37
C GLY A 161 -8.22 4.77 -20.24
N ALA A 162 -8.12 4.96 -21.57
CA ALA A 162 -9.18 4.54 -22.50
C ALA A 162 -9.43 3.02 -22.45
N GLY A 163 -8.36 2.22 -22.31
CA GLY A 163 -8.45 0.77 -22.14
C GLY A 163 -9.10 0.38 -20.82
N PHE A 164 -8.71 1.02 -19.71
CA PHE A 164 -9.31 0.77 -18.41
C PHE A 164 -10.79 1.16 -18.34
N LEU A 165 -11.17 2.28 -18.98
CA LEU A 165 -12.58 2.66 -19.07
C LEU A 165 -13.38 1.68 -19.93
N ALA A 166 -12.84 1.19 -21.05
CA ALA A 166 -13.50 0.20 -21.89
C ALA A 166 -13.73 -1.12 -21.12
N ASP A 167 -12.73 -1.61 -20.38
CA ASP A 167 -12.82 -2.79 -19.54
C ASP A 167 -13.83 -2.60 -18.38
N LEU A 168 -13.85 -1.43 -17.76
CA LEU A 168 -14.84 -1.09 -16.73
C LEU A 168 -16.26 -1.05 -17.30
N LEU A 169 -16.46 -0.38 -18.43
CA LEU A 169 -17.77 -0.29 -19.09
C LEU A 169 -18.30 -1.67 -19.53
N GLN A 170 -17.41 -2.54 -20.02
CA GLN A 170 -17.76 -3.92 -20.30
C GLN A 170 -18.18 -4.68 -19.02
N HIS A 171 -17.46 -4.48 -17.91
CA HIS A 171 -17.79 -5.14 -16.64
C HIS A 171 -19.15 -4.73 -16.08
N ILE A 172 -19.53 -3.46 -16.24
CA ILE A 172 -20.82 -2.93 -15.75
C ILE A 172 -21.95 -3.02 -16.78
N GLU A 173 -21.69 -3.55 -17.97
CA GLU A 173 -22.72 -3.76 -18.99
C GLU A 173 -23.87 -4.60 -18.44
N ASN A 174 -25.09 -4.16 -18.68
CA ASN A 174 -26.32 -4.79 -18.16
C ASN A 174 -26.46 -4.81 -16.62
N LYS A 175 -25.65 -4.05 -15.89
CA LYS A 175 -25.80 -3.82 -14.42
C LYS A 175 -26.43 -2.44 -14.16
N PRO A 176 -27.16 -2.25 -13.06
CA PRO A 176 -27.69 -0.94 -12.65
C PRO A 176 -26.58 -0.04 -12.07
N VAL A 177 -25.46 0.03 -12.75
CA VAL A 177 -24.28 0.85 -12.43
C VAL A 177 -23.91 1.64 -13.68
N ALA A 178 -23.57 2.91 -13.54
CA ALA A 178 -23.16 3.74 -14.66
C ALA A 178 -21.93 4.60 -14.35
N LEU A 179 -21.11 4.85 -15.37
CA LEU A 179 -20.04 5.83 -15.31
C LEU A 179 -20.66 7.22 -15.46
N ALA A 180 -20.49 8.09 -14.47
CA ALA A 180 -21.08 9.43 -14.43
C ALA A 180 -20.10 10.53 -14.82
N SER A 181 -18.83 10.40 -14.44
CA SER A 181 -17.80 11.39 -14.78
C SER A 181 -16.42 10.80 -14.92
N VAL A 182 -15.54 11.54 -15.60
CA VAL A 182 -14.12 11.21 -15.75
C VAL A 182 -13.29 12.50 -15.61
N ILE A 183 -12.19 12.42 -14.87
CA ILE A 183 -11.24 13.54 -14.70
C ILE A 183 -9.84 13.01 -14.39
N GLY A 184 -8.81 13.72 -14.87
CA GLY A 184 -7.42 13.37 -14.60
C GLY A 184 -7.03 13.55 -13.11
N ARG A 185 -6.16 12.65 -12.64
CA ARG A 185 -5.65 12.66 -11.26
C ARG A 185 -4.93 13.95 -10.88
N TYR A 186 -4.39 14.69 -11.84
CA TYR A 186 -3.75 15.98 -11.61
C TYR A 186 -4.68 16.97 -10.90
N TYR A 187 -5.98 16.87 -11.15
CA TYR A 187 -7.01 17.69 -10.53
C TYR A 187 -7.64 17.04 -9.31
N ALA A 188 -8.06 15.80 -9.43
CA ALA A 188 -8.84 15.11 -8.40
C ALA A 188 -7.98 14.55 -7.25
N MET A 189 -6.67 14.44 -7.46
CA MET A 189 -5.75 13.80 -6.53
C MET A 189 -4.54 14.71 -6.22
N ASP A 190 -4.78 16.00 -6.07
CA ASP A 190 -3.76 16.93 -5.56
C ASP A 190 -3.41 16.62 -4.10
N ARG A 191 -2.19 16.98 -3.67
CA ARG A 191 -1.72 16.85 -2.29
C ARG A 191 -0.87 18.04 -1.84
N ASP A 192 -0.83 19.09 -2.67
CA ASP A 192 -0.01 20.29 -2.46
C ASP A 192 -0.86 21.52 -2.14
N LYS A 193 -2.15 21.29 -1.77
CA LYS A 193 -3.13 22.33 -1.47
C LYS A 193 -3.35 23.31 -2.64
N ARG A 194 -3.28 22.79 -3.85
CA ARG A 194 -3.58 23.50 -5.07
C ARG A 194 -5.10 23.49 -5.28
N TRP A 195 -5.79 24.25 -4.45
CA TRP A 195 -7.26 24.25 -4.38
C TRP A 195 -7.93 24.59 -5.71
N GLU A 196 -7.27 25.34 -6.57
CA GLU A 196 -7.73 25.60 -7.94
C GLU A 196 -7.82 24.34 -8.82
N ARG A 197 -7.03 23.31 -8.50
CA ARG A 197 -7.11 21.99 -9.18
C ARG A 197 -8.24 21.18 -8.56
N VAL A 198 -8.26 21.07 -7.24
CA VAL A 198 -9.29 20.35 -6.49
C VAL A 198 -10.68 20.88 -6.81
N LYS A 199 -10.81 22.21 -7.02
CA LYS A 199 -12.06 22.87 -7.42
C LYS A 199 -12.65 22.31 -8.71
N LEU A 200 -11.83 22.01 -9.71
CA LEU A 200 -12.31 21.42 -10.96
C LEU A 200 -12.92 20.03 -10.74
N ALA A 201 -12.32 19.23 -9.87
CA ALA A 201 -12.88 17.94 -9.50
C ALA A 201 -14.14 18.10 -8.65
N TYR A 202 -14.14 19.01 -7.66
CA TYR A 202 -15.31 19.32 -6.87
C TYR A 202 -16.50 19.77 -7.74
N ASP A 203 -16.26 20.71 -8.67
CA ASP A 203 -17.30 21.21 -9.56
C ASP A 203 -17.87 20.13 -10.50
N LEU A 204 -17.03 19.22 -10.95
CA LEU A 204 -17.50 18.05 -11.70
C LEU A 204 -18.40 17.16 -10.85
N LEU A 205 -17.93 16.81 -9.65
CA LEU A 205 -18.59 15.86 -8.75
C LEU A 205 -19.90 16.41 -8.14
N VAL A 206 -19.92 17.70 -7.76
CA VAL A 206 -21.04 18.31 -7.04
C VAL A 206 -21.92 19.17 -7.96
N ASN A 207 -21.30 19.97 -8.81
CA ASN A 207 -22.02 20.93 -9.68
C ASN A 207 -22.23 20.42 -11.11
N GLY A 208 -21.66 19.27 -11.47
CA GLY A 208 -21.78 18.68 -12.81
C GLY A 208 -21.12 19.49 -13.90
N GLN A 209 -20.07 20.27 -13.58
CA GLN A 209 -19.35 21.09 -14.54
C GLN A 209 -18.31 20.26 -15.29
N GLY A 210 -18.42 20.22 -16.62
CA GLY A 210 -17.50 19.48 -17.49
C GLY A 210 -18.06 19.34 -18.90
N GLU A 211 -17.19 18.93 -19.85
CA GLU A 211 -17.62 18.59 -21.21
C GLU A 211 -18.58 17.38 -21.14
N THR A 212 -19.73 17.49 -21.83
CA THR A 212 -20.69 16.39 -21.85
C THR A 212 -20.43 15.48 -23.03
N VAL A 213 -20.24 14.18 -22.76
CA VAL A 213 -20.00 13.16 -23.78
C VAL A 213 -20.92 11.96 -23.59
N THR A 214 -21.18 11.25 -24.67
CA THR A 214 -21.92 9.98 -24.67
C THR A 214 -20.99 8.77 -24.76
N ASP A 215 -19.76 8.98 -25.25
CA ASP A 215 -18.71 7.96 -25.36
C ASP A 215 -17.44 8.45 -24.67
N PRO A 216 -17.21 8.06 -23.42
CA PRO A 216 -16.03 8.48 -22.67
C PRO A 216 -14.73 7.90 -23.22
N VAL A 217 -14.76 6.72 -23.85
CA VAL A 217 -13.57 6.10 -24.44
C VAL A 217 -13.11 6.90 -25.66
N ALA A 218 -14.05 7.27 -26.55
CA ALA A 218 -13.75 8.12 -27.70
C ALA A 218 -13.28 9.52 -27.25
N ALA A 219 -13.81 10.07 -26.16
CA ALA A 219 -13.38 11.34 -25.61
C ALA A 219 -11.90 11.30 -25.13
N LEU A 220 -11.48 10.22 -24.46
CA LEU A 220 -10.07 10.05 -24.08
C LEU A 220 -9.17 9.90 -25.31
N GLN A 221 -9.59 9.11 -26.30
CA GLN A 221 -8.81 8.96 -27.55
C GLN A 221 -8.63 10.31 -28.28
N LYS A 222 -9.66 11.15 -28.28
CA LYS A 222 -9.57 12.52 -28.82
C LYS A 222 -8.56 13.34 -28.04
N SER A 223 -8.59 13.30 -26.70
CA SER A 223 -7.60 13.99 -25.84
C SER A 223 -6.17 13.54 -26.14
N TYR A 224 -5.95 12.25 -26.38
CA TYR A 224 -4.62 11.73 -26.76
C TYR A 224 -4.14 12.26 -28.11
N ALA A 225 -5.03 12.46 -29.07
CA ALA A 225 -4.71 13.08 -30.36
C ALA A 225 -4.31 14.55 -30.18
N GLU A 226 -4.82 15.22 -29.16
CA GLU A 226 -4.49 16.59 -28.77
C GLU A 226 -3.27 16.66 -27.81
N ASN A 227 -2.55 15.54 -27.59
CA ASN A 227 -1.42 15.39 -26.65
C ASN A 227 -1.77 15.63 -25.17
N VAL A 228 -3.02 15.49 -24.79
CA VAL A 228 -3.47 15.48 -23.39
C VAL A 228 -3.54 14.03 -22.92
N THR A 229 -2.70 13.68 -21.95
CA THR A 229 -2.64 12.34 -21.38
C THR A 229 -3.64 12.17 -20.23
N ASP A 230 -3.81 10.94 -19.75
CA ASP A 230 -4.75 10.58 -18.69
C ASP A 230 -4.59 11.47 -17.45
N GLU A 231 -3.36 11.74 -17.02
CA GLU A 231 -3.08 12.54 -15.83
C GLU A 231 -3.74 13.92 -15.87
N PHE A 232 -3.78 14.53 -17.07
CA PHE A 232 -4.21 15.92 -17.27
C PHE A 232 -5.60 16.05 -17.93
N LEU A 233 -6.36 14.98 -17.98
CA LEU A 233 -7.69 14.97 -18.57
C LEU A 233 -8.61 15.96 -17.87
N LYS A 234 -9.20 16.88 -18.65
CA LYS A 234 -10.17 17.87 -18.15
C LYS A 234 -11.47 17.21 -17.70
N PRO A 235 -12.29 17.86 -16.87
CA PRO A 235 -13.57 17.34 -16.41
C PRO A 235 -14.48 16.92 -17.56
N ILE A 236 -14.92 15.66 -17.56
CA ILE A 236 -15.86 15.09 -18.52
C ILE A 236 -17.06 14.53 -17.76
N ARG A 237 -18.25 14.90 -18.20
CA ARG A 237 -19.53 14.31 -17.77
C ARG A 237 -19.96 13.26 -18.78
N VAL A 238 -20.34 12.10 -18.28
CA VAL A 238 -20.84 11.03 -19.12
C VAL A 238 -22.37 11.04 -19.07
N GLN A 239 -23.01 11.17 -20.23
CA GLN A 239 -24.46 11.09 -20.37
C GLN A 239 -24.81 9.77 -21.04
N SER A 240 -25.71 8.98 -20.45
CA SER A 240 -26.28 7.83 -21.14
C SER A 240 -27.05 8.30 -22.38
N ARG A 241 -26.93 7.58 -23.47
CA ARG A 241 -27.38 7.81 -24.85
C ARG A 241 -28.22 9.06 -25.12
N ALA A 242 -27.96 9.72 -26.27
CA ALA A 242 -28.72 10.85 -26.79
C ALA A 242 -30.24 10.58 -26.78
N GLY A 243 -30.96 11.32 -25.94
CA GLY A 243 -32.40 11.21 -25.78
C GLY A 243 -32.86 10.81 -24.38
N ASP A 244 -32.04 10.18 -23.57
CA ASP A 244 -32.36 9.94 -22.17
C ASP A 244 -32.19 11.23 -21.37
N GLN A 245 -33.27 11.72 -20.79
CA GLN A 245 -33.25 12.75 -19.74
C GLN A 245 -32.75 12.15 -18.42
N ALA A 246 -31.77 11.23 -18.49
CA ALA A 246 -31.17 10.73 -17.27
C ALA A 246 -30.47 11.88 -16.55
N PRO A 247 -30.82 12.17 -15.32
CA PRO A 247 -30.20 13.28 -14.58
C PRO A 247 -28.70 13.04 -14.50
N ILE A 248 -27.96 14.08 -14.77
CA ILE A 248 -26.53 14.13 -14.49
C ILE A 248 -26.39 13.86 -13.01
N THR A 249 -25.68 12.78 -12.69
CA THR A 249 -25.63 12.31 -11.32
C THR A 249 -24.44 12.89 -10.61
N THR A 250 -24.70 14.06 -10.09
CA THR A 250 -23.82 14.74 -9.12
C THR A 250 -24.07 14.20 -7.71
N ILE A 251 -23.07 14.35 -6.85
CA ILE A 251 -23.17 14.02 -5.44
C ILE A 251 -24.12 15.00 -4.77
N GLN A 252 -25.14 14.48 -4.12
CA GLN A 252 -26.16 15.25 -3.39
C GLN A 252 -26.10 15.02 -1.88
N PRO A 253 -26.68 15.91 -1.07
CA PRO A 253 -26.81 15.69 0.38
C PRO A 253 -27.41 14.31 0.72
N ASP A 254 -26.82 13.67 1.72
CA ASP A 254 -27.16 12.35 2.24
C ASP A 254 -26.86 11.16 1.28
N ASP A 255 -26.21 11.41 0.14
CA ASP A 255 -25.75 10.33 -0.71
C ASP A 255 -24.60 9.55 -0.02
N VAL A 256 -24.43 8.31 -0.43
CA VAL A 256 -23.30 7.46 -0.03
C VAL A 256 -22.16 7.67 -1.00
N VAL A 257 -20.99 8.05 -0.49
CA VAL A 257 -19.77 8.19 -1.28
C VAL A 257 -18.73 7.20 -0.77
N ILE A 258 -18.23 6.34 -1.65
CA ILE A 258 -17.16 5.38 -1.33
C ILE A 258 -15.93 5.75 -2.14
N CYS A 259 -14.91 6.30 -1.48
CA CYS A 259 -13.61 6.58 -2.07
C CYS A 259 -12.75 5.31 -1.99
N PHE A 260 -12.55 4.66 -3.15
CA PHE A 260 -11.91 3.34 -3.21
C PHE A 260 -10.37 3.36 -3.32
N ASN A 261 -9.75 4.53 -3.24
CA ASN A 261 -8.29 4.60 -3.11
C ASN A 261 -7.87 4.08 -1.72
N PHE A 262 -6.91 3.16 -1.67
CA PHE A 262 -6.38 2.65 -0.40
C PHE A 262 -5.15 3.41 0.10
N ARG A 263 -4.38 4.08 -0.78
CA ARG A 263 -3.29 4.96 -0.35
C ARG A 263 -3.85 6.30 0.12
N THR A 264 -3.40 6.75 1.28
CA THR A 264 -4.05 7.79 2.08
C THR A 264 -3.77 9.23 1.65
N ASP A 265 -2.70 9.49 0.87
CA ASP A 265 -2.17 10.85 0.67
C ASP A 265 -3.00 11.69 -0.33
N ARG A 266 -3.35 11.14 -1.50
CA ARG A 266 -3.86 11.94 -2.62
C ARG A 266 -5.38 12.16 -2.65
N CYS A 267 -6.18 11.30 -2.04
CA CYS A 267 -7.62 11.54 -1.93
C CYS A 267 -7.99 12.29 -0.64
N ARG A 268 -7.00 12.72 0.14
CA ARG A 268 -7.23 13.48 1.38
C ARG A 268 -7.90 14.82 1.10
N GLU A 269 -7.42 15.59 0.13
CA GLU A 269 -7.92 16.92 -0.18
C GLU A 269 -9.34 16.90 -0.75
N ILE A 270 -9.65 16.00 -1.69
CA ILE A 270 -11.03 15.87 -2.20
C ILE A 270 -12.00 15.41 -1.10
N THR A 271 -11.58 14.50 -0.21
CA THR A 271 -12.36 14.09 0.95
C THR A 271 -12.59 15.28 1.88
N GLN A 272 -11.55 16.09 2.10
CA GLN A 272 -11.61 17.25 2.98
C GLN A 272 -12.63 18.30 2.50
N VAL A 273 -12.61 18.66 1.23
CA VAL A 273 -13.54 19.68 0.69
C VAL A 273 -14.97 19.15 0.57
N LEU A 274 -15.16 17.85 0.44
CA LEU A 274 -16.50 17.25 0.40
C LEU A 274 -17.12 17.11 1.79
N THR A 275 -16.30 16.97 2.87
CA THR A 275 -16.83 16.53 4.17
C THR A 275 -16.32 17.28 5.40
N GLN A 276 -15.14 17.93 5.36
CA GLN A 276 -14.47 18.44 6.57
C GLN A 276 -14.29 19.95 6.60
N LEU A 277 -13.98 20.57 5.48
CA LEU A 277 -13.58 21.97 5.39
C LEU A 277 -14.43 22.74 4.38
N ASP A 278 -15.27 23.62 4.87
CA ASP A 278 -16.01 24.56 4.04
C ASP A 278 -15.06 25.64 3.51
N MET A 279 -14.97 25.77 2.20
CA MET A 279 -14.09 26.71 1.50
C MET A 279 -14.92 27.65 0.62
N ALA A 280 -15.81 28.41 1.26
CA ALA A 280 -16.77 29.29 0.58
C ALA A 280 -16.12 30.30 -0.37
N GLU A 281 -14.92 30.81 -0.04
CA GLU A 281 -14.17 31.75 -0.90
C GLU A 281 -13.74 31.12 -2.23
N GLN A 282 -13.54 29.78 -2.26
CA GLN A 282 -13.27 29.01 -3.48
C GLN A 282 -14.56 28.40 -4.06
N GLY A 283 -15.73 28.67 -3.48
CA GLY A 283 -17.00 28.08 -3.92
C GLY A 283 -17.08 26.57 -3.75
N MET A 284 -16.43 26.02 -2.73
CA MET A 284 -16.52 24.62 -2.32
C MET A 284 -17.15 24.55 -0.93
N HIS A 285 -18.21 23.74 -0.81
CA HIS A 285 -18.97 23.57 0.42
C HIS A 285 -19.04 22.10 0.81
N THR A 286 -18.94 21.84 2.11
CA THR A 286 -19.13 20.48 2.61
C THR A 286 -20.58 20.02 2.45
N LEU A 287 -20.75 18.73 2.22
CA LEU A 287 -22.05 18.09 2.11
C LEU A 287 -22.24 17.10 3.26
N PRO A 288 -23.45 16.98 3.82
CA PRO A 288 -23.77 15.92 4.76
C PRO A 288 -23.84 14.59 3.98
N LEU A 289 -22.75 13.83 3.96
CA LEU A 289 -22.61 12.59 3.21
C LEU A 289 -22.43 11.40 4.14
N TYR A 290 -22.91 10.23 3.73
CA TYR A 290 -22.45 8.98 4.28
C TYR A 290 -21.12 8.63 3.55
N TYR A 291 -19.99 9.11 4.10
CA TYR A 291 -18.71 9.02 3.42
C TYR A 291 -17.88 7.84 3.92
N VAL A 292 -17.39 7.04 2.99
CA VAL A 292 -16.61 5.84 3.25
C VAL A 292 -15.28 5.95 2.52
N THR A 293 -14.18 5.58 3.19
CA THR A 293 -12.85 5.45 2.60
C THR A 293 -12.37 4.02 2.66
N MET A 294 -11.54 3.61 1.71
CA MET A 294 -10.95 2.27 1.71
C MET A 294 -10.09 2.04 2.94
N THR A 295 -9.24 3.01 3.26
CA THR A 295 -8.37 3.04 4.44
C THR A 295 -8.53 4.37 5.18
N ARG A 296 -7.97 4.50 6.37
CA ARG A 296 -8.05 5.75 7.14
C ARG A 296 -7.09 6.81 6.58
N TYR A 297 -7.63 7.86 5.95
CA TYR A 297 -6.84 8.93 5.34
C TYR A 297 -6.28 9.93 6.35
N ASP A 298 -7.03 10.23 7.40
CA ASP A 298 -6.62 11.14 8.46
C ASP A 298 -7.40 10.84 9.75
N HIS A 299 -6.69 10.81 10.87
CA HIS A 299 -7.31 10.57 12.18
C HIS A 299 -8.13 11.75 12.69
N SER A 300 -7.92 12.96 12.15
CA SER A 300 -8.68 14.16 12.50
C SER A 300 -10.01 14.26 11.78
N PHE A 301 -10.23 13.51 10.70
CA PHE A 301 -11.47 13.53 9.94
C PHE A 301 -12.63 12.96 10.75
N LYS A 302 -13.75 13.67 10.72
CA LYS A 302 -14.97 13.31 11.45
C LYS A 302 -16.00 12.71 10.49
N ASN A 303 -16.85 11.82 11.02
CA ASN A 303 -17.95 11.20 10.28
C ASN A 303 -17.50 10.49 8.98
N ILE A 304 -16.29 9.91 9.00
CA ILE A 304 -15.76 9.08 7.93
C ILE A 304 -15.77 7.63 8.40
N HIS A 305 -16.37 6.77 7.57
CA HIS A 305 -16.37 5.33 7.78
C HIS A 305 -15.20 4.71 7.02
N VAL A 306 -14.55 3.71 7.59
CA VAL A 306 -13.35 3.08 7.01
C VAL A 306 -13.59 1.60 6.76
N LEU A 307 -13.28 1.11 5.56
CA LEU A 307 -13.45 -0.31 5.21
C LEU A 307 -12.35 -1.17 5.81
N PHE A 308 -11.11 -0.72 5.69
CA PHE A 308 -9.92 -1.42 6.17
C PHE A 308 -9.16 -0.50 7.13
N GLU A 309 -9.37 -0.69 8.41
CA GLU A 309 -8.54 -0.01 9.41
C GLU A 309 -7.12 -0.56 9.36
N LYS A 310 -6.14 0.29 9.68
CA LYS A 310 -4.76 -0.17 9.83
C LYS A 310 -4.70 -1.07 11.05
N ASP A 311 -4.26 -2.30 10.85
CA ASP A 311 -4.01 -3.20 11.97
C ASP A 311 -2.71 -2.78 12.64
N ASP A 312 -2.78 -2.41 13.91
CA ASP A 312 -1.58 -2.26 14.72
C ASP A 312 -0.92 -3.64 14.87
N VAL A 313 0.34 -3.71 14.51
CA VAL A 313 1.12 -4.95 14.63
C VAL A 313 1.50 -5.13 16.09
N THR A 314 0.59 -5.68 16.87
CA THR A 314 0.77 -6.01 18.30
C THR A 314 1.32 -7.43 18.46
N MET A 315 1.73 -7.76 19.68
CA MET A 315 2.28 -9.07 20.04
C MET A 315 3.51 -9.44 19.20
N THR A 316 4.35 -8.45 18.91
CA THR A 316 5.64 -8.68 18.27
C THR A 316 6.58 -9.42 19.20
N LEU A 317 7.61 -10.07 18.65
CA LEU A 317 8.60 -10.80 19.43
C LEU A 317 9.23 -9.90 20.50
N GLY A 318 9.53 -8.63 20.16
CA GLY A 318 10.05 -7.65 21.11
C GLY A 318 9.12 -7.39 22.31
N GLU A 319 7.82 -7.26 22.03
CA GLU A 319 6.79 -7.09 23.06
C GLU A 319 6.62 -8.33 23.95
N ILE A 320 6.71 -9.51 23.37
CA ILE A 320 6.61 -10.78 24.12
C ILE A 320 7.81 -10.95 25.05
N ILE A 321 9.03 -10.60 24.59
CA ILE A 321 10.25 -10.63 25.39
C ILE A 321 10.15 -9.64 26.56
N GLU A 322 9.66 -8.42 26.31
CA GLU A 322 9.40 -7.41 27.37
C GLU A 322 8.40 -7.94 28.40
N LYS A 323 7.25 -8.47 27.96
CA LYS A 323 6.23 -9.06 28.87
C LYS A 323 6.73 -10.24 29.69
N ALA A 324 7.71 -10.96 29.17
CA ALA A 324 8.39 -12.05 29.89
C ALA A 324 9.46 -11.55 30.89
N GLY A 325 9.69 -10.23 30.98
CA GLY A 325 10.73 -9.64 31.83
C GLY A 325 12.14 -9.99 31.39
N LYS A 326 12.33 -10.28 30.08
CA LYS A 326 13.60 -10.68 29.49
C LYS A 326 14.30 -9.51 28.81
N THR A 327 15.62 -9.63 28.68
CA THR A 327 16.46 -8.63 28.02
C THR A 327 16.69 -8.96 26.54
N GLN A 328 16.80 -7.93 25.72
CA GLN A 328 17.02 -8.09 24.29
C GLN A 328 17.97 -7.03 23.71
N VAL A 329 18.65 -7.41 22.62
CA VAL A 329 19.56 -6.52 21.88
C VAL A 329 19.18 -6.53 20.41
N ARG A 330 19.14 -5.34 19.81
CA ARG A 330 19.00 -5.10 18.36
C ARG A 330 20.32 -4.53 17.87
N ILE A 331 20.90 -5.12 16.85
CA ILE A 331 22.17 -4.63 16.30
C ILE A 331 22.21 -4.76 14.78
N ALA A 332 22.60 -3.69 14.13
CA ALA A 332 22.88 -3.62 12.70
C ALA A 332 23.78 -2.41 12.40
N GLU A 333 24.26 -2.33 11.18
CA GLU A 333 24.83 -1.09 10.67
C GLU A 333 23.74 -0.12 10.18
N THR A 334 24.12 1.15 9.91
CA THR A 334 23.17 2.26 9.64
C THR A 334 22.10 1.88 8.60
N GLU A 335 22.49 1.21 7.50
CA GLU A 335 21.56 0.84 6.40
C GLU A 335 20.45 -0.14 6.84
N LYS A 336 20.71 -0.96 7.81
CA LYS A 336 19.80 -2.00 8.30
C LYS A 336 19.31 -1.79 9.73
N TYR A 337 19.71 -0.69 10.36
CA TYR A 337 19.27 -0.37 11.71
C TYR A 337 17.74 -0.21 11.84
N PRO A 338 17.03 0.50 10.94
CA PRO A 338 15.57 0.57 10.97
C PRO A 338 14.91 -0.81 10.83
N HIS A 339 15.54 -1.73 10.11
CA HIS A 339 14.98 -3.06 9.86
C HIS A 339 14.91 -3.90 11.14
N VAL A 340 15.99 -3.91 11.95
CA VAL A 340 16.01 -4.65 13.22
C VAL A 340 15.33 -3.90 14.38
N THR A 341 14.99 -2.63 14.22
CA THR A 341 14.29 -1.81 15.21
C THR A 341 12.85 -1.52 14.80
N PHE A 342 12.58 -0.50 14.02
CA PHE A 342 11.25 -0.05 13.63
C PHE A 342 10.41 -1.16 12.97
N PHE A 343 10.91 -1.75 11.89
CA PHE A 343 10.15 -2.77 11.15
C PHE A 343 9.96 -4.04 11.97
N PHE A 344 11.01 -4.54 12.59
CA PHE A 344 10.93 -5.73 13.45
C PHE A 344 10.01 -5.54 14.66
N SER A 345 9.86 -4.31 15.13
CA SER A 345 8.97 -3.94 16.25
C SER A 345 7.53 -3.59 15.81
N GLY A 346 7.16 -3.92 14.55
CA GLY A 346 5.80 -3.69 14.06
C GLY A 346 5.47 -2.23 13.75
N GLY A 347 6.49 -1.39 13.49
CA GLY A 347 6.33 0.05 13.25
C GLY A 347 6.42 0.90 14.52
N ARG A 348 6.90 0.33 15.63
CA ARG A 348 7.15 1.04 16.88
C ARG A 348 8.53 1.67 16.89
N GLU A 349 8.60 2.98 17.13
CA GLU A 349 9.85 3.73 17.26
C GLU A 349 10.55 3.51 18.61
N ASP A 350 9.80 3.53 19.71
CA ASP A 350 10.33 3.42 21.06
C ASP A 350 10.85 2.01 21.34
N ALA A 351 11.99 1.94 22.00
CA ALA A 351 12.53 0.68 22.51
C ALA A 351 11.60 0.05 23.54
N PHE A 352 11.57 -1.27 23.59
CA PHE A 352 10.91 -2.02 24.67
C PHE A 352 11.70 -1.94 25.97
N GLN A 353 11.01 -2.14 27.09
CA GLN A 353 11.72 -2.25 28.36
C GLN A 353 12.69 -3.45 28.32
N GLY A 354 13.94 -3.23 28.70
CA GLY A 354 14.99 -4.26 28.60
C GLY A 354 15.59 -4.43 27.21
N GLU A 355 15.22 -3.59 26.24
CA GLU A 355 15.83 -3.54 24.90
C GLU A 355 17.00 -2.56 24.85
N ARG A 356 18.13 -3.03 24.34
CA ARG A 356 19.27 -2.18 23.95
C ARG A 356 19.42 -2.19 22.43
N ARG A 357 19.77 -1.04 21.90
CA ARG A 357 19.97 -0.83 20.47
C ARG A 357 21.39 -0.42 20.19
N LEU A 358 22.09 -1.22 19.40
CA LEU A 358 23.48 -0.97 19.00
C LEU A 358 23.49 -0.67 17.49
N MET A 359 24.04 0.47 17.12
CA MET A 359 24.20 0.88 15.73
C MET A 359 25.68 1.06 15.43
N VAL A 360 26.15 0.38 14.38
CA VAL A 360 27.50 0.57 13.85
C VAL A 360 27.36 1.42 12.57
N PRO A 361 28.08 2.53 12.43
CA PRO A 361 28.02 3.32 11.20
C PRO A 361 28.44 2.51 9.99
N SER A 362 27.65 2.57 8.91
CA SER A 362 28.04 2.01 7.60
C SER A 362 29.22 2.80 7.01
N PRO A 363 30.08 2.18 6.17
CA PRO A 363 31.22 2.86 5.57
C PRO A 363 30.76 3.99 4.66
N LYS A 364 31.52 5.10 4.67
CA LYS A 364 31.25 6.30 3.85
C LYS A 364 31.85 6.16 2.47
N VAL A 365 31.38 5.21 1.67
CA VAL A 365 31.77 4.97 0.30
C VAL A 365 30.62 5.32 -0.66
N ALA A 366 30.93 5.56 -1.92
CA ALA A 366 29.91 5.92 -2.92
C ALA A 366 28.96 4.75 -3.21
N THR A 367 29.51 3.54 -3.32
CA THR A 367 28.79 2.28 -3.49
C THR A 367 29.50 1.18 -2.71
N TYR A 368 28.76 0.17 -2.22
CA TYR A 368 29.31 -0.81 -1.28
C TYR A 368 30.16 -1.91 -1.94
N ASP A 369 30.23 -1.97 -3.26
CA ASP A 369 31.24 -2.78 -3.98
C ASP A 369 32.66 -2.30 -3.75
N LEU A 370 32.85 -1.04 -3.34
CA LEU A 370 34.16 -0.48 -2.97
C LEU A 370 34.64 -0.92 -1.59
N GLN A 371 33.75 -1.40 -0.75
CA GLN A 371 34.04 -1.95 0.56
C GLN A 371 33.01 -3.05 0.91
N PRO A 372 33.08 -4.25 0.30
CA PRO A 372 32.05 -5.28 0.42
C PRO A 372 31.85 -5.84 1.84
N GLU A 373 32.88 -5.85 2.66
CA GLU A 373 32.79 -6.23 4.07
C GLU A 373 31.94 -5.26 4.89
N MET A 374 31.68 -4.06 4.35
CA MET A 374 30.92 -3.01 5.02
C MET A 374 31.36 -2.84 6.49
N SER A 375 30.43 -2.90 7.44
CA SER A 375 30.73 -2.80 8.86
C SER A 375 30.59 -4.13 9.62
N ALA A 376 30.61 -5.27 8.93
CA ALA A 376 30.41 -6.59 9.53
C ALA A 376 31.37 -6.90 10.71
N TYR A 377 32.63 -6.57 10.59
CA TYR A 377 33.61 -6.76 11.67
C TYR A 377 33.28 -5.89 12.89
N GLY A 378 32.88 -4.65 12.69
CA GLY A 378 32.45 -3.75 13.78
C GLY A 378 31.19 -4.25 14.48
N ILE A 379 30.22 -4.78 13.74
CA ILE A 379 29.01 -5.43 14.29
C ILE A 379 29.40 -6.63 15.15
N ARG A 380 30.26 -7.50 14.63
CA ARG A 380 30.78 -8.68 15.37
C ARG A 380 31.41 -8.27 16.70
N ASP A 381 32.31 -7.31 16.68
CA ASP A 381 33.06 -6.90 17.85
C ASP A 381 32.13 -6.22 18.89
N ALA A 382 31.20 -5.40 18.43
CA ALA A 382 30.22 -4.74 19.30
C ALA A 382 29.27 -5.75 19.97
N ILE A 383 28.77 -6.75 19.25
CA ILE A 383 27.87 -7.74 19.87
C ILE A 383 28.60 -8.69 20.82
N LEU A 384 29.84 -9.08 20.51
CA LEU A 384 30.63 -9.89 21.41
C LEU A 384 30.89 -9.17 22.73
N ALA A 385 31.28 -7.89 22.70
CA ALA A 385 31.46 -7.06 23.90
C ALA A 385 30.16 -6.94 24.71
N ASP A 386 28.99 -6.75 24.04
CA ASP A 386 27.70 -6.67 24.73
C ASP A 386 27.29 -8.01 25.35
N ILE A 387 27.53 -9.14 24.70
CA ILE A 387 27.27 -10.46 25.25
C ILE A 387 28.07 -10.71 26.51
N GLU A 388 29.35 -10.34 26.51
CA GLU A 388 30.23 -10.48 27.69
C GLU A 388 29.78 -9.61 28.87
N ALA A 389 29.44 -8.35 28.56
CA ALA A 389 29.09 -7.37 29.61
C ALA A 389 27.69 -7.55 30.18
N ASN A 390 26.71 -7.85 29.32
CA ASN A 390 25.29 -7.73 29.67
C ASN A 390 24.49 -9.03 29.59
N GLN A 391 25.00 -10.07 28.91
CA GLN A 391 24.41 -11.39 28.84
C GLN A 391 22.91 -11.40 28.42
N PRO A 392 22.53 -10.78 27.29
CA PRO A 392 21.13 -10.66 26.89
C PRO A 392 20.46 -12.03 26.67
N ASP A 393 19.15 -12.10 26.95
CA ASP A 393 18.35 -13.31 26.71
C ASP A 393 18.07 -13.53 25.22
N PHE A 394 17.89 -12.44 24.45
CA PHE A 394 17.62 -12.48 23.01
C PHE A 394 18.47 -11.45 22.26
N ILE A 395 18.96 -11.86 21.09
CA ILE A 395 19.73 -11.00 20.19
C ILE A 395 19.11 -11.09 18.80
N CYS A 396 18.82 -9.94 18.19
CA CYS A 396 18.51 -9.81 16.77
C CYS A 396 19.60 -9.00 16.09
N LEU A 397 20.37 -9.64 15.23
CA LEU A 397 21.48 -9.07 14.51
C LEU A 397 21.25 -9.18 13.00
N ASN A 398 21.55 -8.11 12.26
CA ASN A 398 21.53 -8.09 10.80
C ASN A 398 22.91 -7.77 10.24
N PHE A 399 23.36 -8.57 9.28
CA PHE A 399 24.46 -8.26 8.38
C PHE A 399 23.92 -7.81 7.02
N ALA A 400 24.27 -6.58 6.63
CA ALA A 400 23.75 -5.90 5.46
C ALA A 400 24.40 -6.32 4.12
N ASN A 401 25.56 -6.98 4.21
CA ASN A 401 26.51 -7.14 3.09
C ASN A 401 25.87 -7.69 1.81
N THR A 402 25.23 -8.86 1.87
CA THR A 402 24.76 -9.56 0.68
C THR A 402 23.66 -8.75 -0.03
N ASP A 403 22.79 -8.07 0.70
CA ASP A 403 21.77 -7.19 0.14
C ASP A 403 22.38 -5.94 -0.47
N MET A 404 23.12 -5.17 0.33
CA MET A 404 23.62 -3.85 -0.08
C MET A 404 24.68 -3.94 -1.19
N VAL A 405 25.57 -4.91 -1.13
CA VAL A 405 26.55 -5.16 -2.21
C VAL A 405 25.86 -5.73 -3.44
N GLY A 406 24.87 -6.61 -3.26
CA GLY A 406 24.06 -7.15 -4.34
C GLY A 406 23.37 -6.07 -5.18
N HIS A 407 22.88 -5.00 -4.54
CA HIS A 407 22.28 -3.86 -5.23
C HIS A 407 23.23 -3.11 -6.17
N THR A 408 24.54 -3.23 -6.01
CA THR A 408 25.51 -2.58 -6.90
C THR A 408 25.63 -3.28 -8.27
N GLY A 409 25.23 -4.55 -8.37
CA GLY A 409 25.37 -5.36 -9.57
C GLY A 409 26.81 -5.78 -9.88
N VAL A 410 27.77 -5.51 -9.00
CA VAL A 410 29.18 -5.90 -9.16
C VAL A 410 29.38 -7.33 -8.65
N PHE A 411 29.36 -8.29 -9.57
CA PHE A 411 29.37 -9.72 -9.25
C PHE A 411 30.57 -10.16 -8.38
N SER A 412 31.78 -9.68 -8.71
CA SER A 412 33.00 -10.01 -7.95
C SER A 412 33.01 -9.48 -6.53
N ALA A 413 32.27 -8.39 -6.26
CA ALA A 413 32.13 -7.86 -4.91
C ALA A 413 31.07 -8.62 -4.09
N ALA A 414 30.07 -9.19 -4.77
CA ALA A 414 29.00 -9.97 -4.16
C ALA A 414 29.43 -11.40 -3.79
N MET A 415 30.53 -11.92 -4.37
CA MET A 415 31.17 -13.21 -4.04
C MET A 415 32.08 -13.09 -2.81
#